data_06bbab81195cc08ae4d7bc5fa42b94bc
#
_entry.id   06bbab81195cc08ae4d7bc5fa42b94bc
#
_cell.length_a   1.000
_cell.length_b   1.000
_cell.length_c   1.000
_cell.angle_alpha   90.00
_cell.angle_beta   90.00
_cell.angle_gamma   90.00
#
_symmetry.space_group_name_H-M   'P 1'
#
loop_
_entity.id
_entity.type
_entity.pdbx_description
1 polymer ?
#
loop_
_entity_poly.entity_id
_entity_poly.type
_entity_poly.pdbx_seq_one_letter_code
_entity_poly.pdbx_strand_id
1 'polypeptide(L)' 'TATRELLRAGLDVVRPGGWIALEVDCHRAAAVARLAAGFGWVEPAVHQDLFDRARFVLARRSETS' A
#
# COMPACT_ATOMS: atom_id res chain seq x y z
N THR A 1 -7.30 -11.16 5.60
CA THR A 1 -5.85 -11.39 5.65
C THR A 1 -5.14 -10.25 6.37
N ALA A 2 -3.93 -10.50 6.80
CA ALA A 2 -3.14 -9.49 7.50
C ALA A 2 -2.94 -8.22 6.66
N THR A 3 -2.70 -8.38 5.36
CA THR A 3 -2.50 -7.25 4.47
C THR A 3 -3.75 -6.37 4.40
N ARG A 4 -4.91 -7.00 4.27
CA ARG A 4 -6.17 -6.27 4.21
C ARG A 4 -6.41 -5.51 5.52
N GLU A 5 -6.18 -6.15 6.64
CA GLU A 5 -6.35 -5.51 7.95
C GLU A 5 -5.40 -4.35 8.13
N LEU A 6 -4.16 -4.50 7.65
CA LEU A 6 -3.16 -3.46 7.75
C LEU A 6 -3.53 -2.23 6.94
N LEU A 7 -4.01 -2.44 5.72
CA LEU A 7 -4.45 -1.34 4.86
C LEU A 7 -5.64 -0.60 5.46
N ARG A 8 -6.57 -1.35 6.05
CA ARG A 8 -7.73 -0.76 6.68
C ARG A 8 -7.35 0.02 7.93
N ALA A 9 -6.55 -0.59 8.80
CA ALA A 9 -6.12 0.05 10.03
C ALA A 9 -5.24 1.28 9.77
N GLY A 10 -4.44 1.23 8.72
CA GLY A 10 -3.58 2.34 8.35
C GLY A 10 -4.36 3.62 8.06
N LEU A 11 -5.61 3.50 7.60
CA LEU A 11 -6.44 4.67 7.35
C LEU A 11 -6.73 5.45 8.63
N ASP A 12 -6.69 4.78 9.78
CA ASP A 12 -6.92 5.44 11.07
C ASP A 12 -5.64 5.99 11.68
N VAL A 13 -4.50 5.45 11.28
CA VAL A 13 -3.20 5.78 11.89
C VAL A 13 -2.42 6.79 11.07
N VAL A 14 -2.44 6.64 9.74
CA VAL A 14 -1.71 7.52 8.85
C VAL A 14 -2.49 8.81 8.66
N ARG A 15 -1.84 9.94 8.90
CA ARG A 15 -2.50 11.24 8.73
C ARG A 15 -2.84 11.48 7.25
N PRO A 16 -3.83 12.33 6.97
CA PRO A 16 -4.14 12.72 5.59
C PRO A 16 -2.88 13.25 4.89
N GLY A 17 -2.65 12.80 3.67
CA GLY A 17 -1.45 13.14 2.92
C GLY A 17 -0.23 12.29 3.27
N GLY A 18 -0.32 11.47 4.30
CA GLY A 18 0.78 10.58 4.69
C GLY A 18 0.86 9.36 3.80
N TRP A 19 1.90 8.57 4.01
CA TRP A 19 2.19 7.42 3.17
C TRP A 19 2.19 6.13 3.97
N ILE A 20 1.85 5.03 3.31
CA ILE A 20 2.05 3.69 3.82
C ILE A 20 2.98 2.94 2.87
N ALA A 21 3.86 2.13 3.42
CA ALA A 21 4.75 1.28 2.63
C ALA A 21 4.64 -0.14 3.14
N LEU A 22 4.40 -1.07 2.25
CA LEU A 22 4.25 -2.48 2.58
C LEU A 22 5.21 -3.30 1.76
N GLU A 23 5.98 -4.16 2.41
CA GLU A 23 6.80 -5.14 1.72
C GLU A 23 5.93 -6.33 1.38
N VAL A 24 5.92 -6.74 0.11
CA VAL A 24 5.06 -7.81 -0.35
C VAL A 24 5.83 -8.75 -1.28
N ASP A 25 5.33 -9.97 -1.38
CA ASP A 25 5.81 -10.93 -2.36
C ASP A 25 5.60 -10.37 -3.76
N CYS A 26 6.59 -10.55 -4.64
CA CYS A 26 6.52 -10.02 -5.99
C CYS A 26 5.29 -10.50 -6.77
N HIS A 27 4.79 -11.69 -6.46
CA HIS A 27 3.61 -12.22 -7.12
C HIS A 27 2.31 -11.56 -6.64
N ARG A 28 2.37 -10.85 -5.52
CA ARG A 28 1.18 -10.25 -4.91
C ARG A 28 1.16 -8.73 -5.00
N ALA A 29 2.23 -8.12 -5.49
CA ALA A 29 2.36 -6.67 -5.45
C ALA A 29 1.22 -5.95 -6.17
N ALA A 30 0.88 -6.39 -7.37
CA ALA A 30 -0.19 -5.75 -8.14
C ALA A 30 -1.56 -5.91 -7.44
N ALA A 31 -1.80 -7.09 -6.86
CA ALA A 31 -3.05 -7.34 -6.15
C ALA A 31 -3.15 -6.46 -4.90
N VAL A 32 -2.03 -6.30 -4.18
CA VAL A 32 -2.00 -5.45 -3.00
C VAL A 32 -2.22 -3.99 -3.37
N ALA A 33 -1.64 -3.53 -4.47
CA ALA A 33 -1.85 -2.16 -4.93
C ALA A 33 -3.34 -1.92 -5.26
N ARG A 34 -3.97 -2.87 -5.94
CA ARG A 34 -5.41 -2.76 -6.23
C ARG A 34 -6.24 -2.78 -4.96
N LEU A 35 -5.86 -3.61 -4.01
CA LEU A 35 -6.55 -3.68 -2.74
C LEU A 35 -6.44 -2.36 -1.97
N ALA A 36 -5.27 -1.76 -1.98
CA ALA A 36 -5.06 -0.46 -1.35
C ALA A 36 -5.98 0.60 -1.97
N ALA A 37 -6.03 0.64 -3.30
CA ALA A 37 -6.92 1.57 -4.00
C ALA A 37 -8.38 1.35 -3.60
N GLY A 38 -8.78 0.09 -3.43
CA GLY A 38 -10.14 -0.24 -3.03
C GLY A 38 -10.50 0.25 -1.63
N PHE A 39 -9.51 0.41 -0.74
CA PHE A 39 -9.74 0.97 0.58
C PHE A 39 -9.71 2.50 0.60
N GLY A 40 -9.38 3.13 -0.52
CA GLY A 40 -9.33 4.59 -0.56
C GLY A 40 -7.93 5.17 -0.52
N TRP A 41 -6.89 4.33 -0.49
CA TRP A 41 -5.52 4.82 -0.64
C TRP A 41 -5.32 5.33 -2.05
N VAL A 42 -4.57 6.42 -2.21
CA VAL A 42 -4.37 7.03 -3.52
C VAL A 42 -2.93 6.84 -3.97
N GLU A 43 -2.75 6.91 -5.28
CA GLU A 43 -1.43 6.80 -5.91
C GLU A 43 -0.69 5.53 -5.52
N PRO A 44 -1.33 4.35 -5.56
CA PRO A 44 -0.60 3.13 -5.24
C PRO A 44 0.46 2.89 -6.29
N ALA A 45 1.68 2.59 -5.83
CA ALA A 45 2.80 2.35 -6.72
C ALA A 45 3.58 1.14 -6.23
N VAL A 46 4.07 0.34 -7.17
CA VAL A 46 4.88 -0.84 -6.87
C VAL A 46 6.33 -0.51 -7.16
N HIS A 47 7.19 -0.73 -6.18
CA HIS A 47 8.63 -0.50 -6.31
C HIS A 47 9.38 -1.80 -6.09
N GLN A 48 10.35 -2.09 -6.93
CA GLN A 48 11.20 -3.27 -6.80
C GLN A 48 12.47 -2.91 -6.07
N ASP A 49 13.06 -3.89 -5.36
CA ASP A 49 14.37 -3.69 -4.79
C ASP A 49 15.43 -3.88 -5.87
N LEU A 50 16.70 -3.66 -5.51
CA LEU A 50 17.82 -3.76 -6.45
C LEU A 50 18.02 -5.16 -6.99
N PHE A 51 17.56 -6.17 -6.26
CA PHE A 51 17.78 -7.57 -6.64
C PHE A 51 16.51 -8.21 -7.20
N ASP A 52 15.47 -7.44 -7.36
CA ASP A 52 14.20 -7.89 -7.92
C ASP A 52 13.57 -9.05 -7.12
N ARG A 53 13.89 -9.12 -5.83
CA ARG A 53 13.37 -10.19 -4.96
C ARG A 53 12.26 -9.75 -4.04
N ALA A 54 12.20 -8.50 -3.72
CA ALA A 54 11.16 -7.94 -2.89
C ALA A 54 10.54 -6.76 -3.60
N ARG A 55 9.29 -6.49 -3.25
CA ARG A 55 8.60 -5.35 -3.79
C ARG A 55 7.95 -4.58 -2.66
N PHE A 56 7.88 -3.30 -2.83
CA PHE A 56 7.18 -2.44 -1.89
C PHE A 56 5.98 -1.83 -2.60
N VAL A 57 4.85 -1.84 -1.93
CA VAL A 57 3.68 -1.11 -2.39
C VAL A 57 3.58 0.13 -1.51
N LEU A 58 3.67 1.29 -2.15
CA LEU A 58 3.52 2.56 -1.48
C LEU A 58 2.20 3.17 -1.91
N ALA A 59 1.49 3.76 -0.97
CA ALA A 59 0.26 4.46 -1.29
C ALA A 59 0.11 5.64 -0.33
N ARG A 60 -0.59 6.66 -0.79
CA ARG A 60 -0.77 7.88 -0.03
C ARG A 60 -2.20 7.95 0.48
N ARG A 61 -2.37 8.42 1.69
CA ARG A 61 -3.69 8.67 2.21
C ARG A 61 -4.24 9.96 1.63
N SER A 62 -5.49 9.93 1.18
CA SER A 62 -6.14 11.10 0.63
C SER A 62 -6.16 12.24 1.64
N GLU A 63 -5.92 13.45 1.17
CA GLU A 63 -5.97 14.63 2.01
C GLU A 63 -7.39 15.08 2.29
N THR A 64 -8.33 14.60 1.50
CA THR A 64 -9.74 15.04 1.58
C THR A 64 -10.64 14.05 2.28
N SER A 65 -10.11 12.99 2.82
CA SER A 65 -10.90 11.90 3.36
C SER A 65 -11.95 12.30 4.36
#